data_7b5bb923f36dcbf5c85a4a6eef024bb0
#
_entry.id   7b5bb923f36dcbf5c85a4a6eef024bb0
#
_cell.length_a   1.000
_cell.length_b   1.000
_cell.length_c   1.000
_cell.angle_alpha   90.00
_cell.angle_beta   90.00
_cell.angle_gamma   90.00
#
_symmetry.space_group_name_H-M   'P 1'
#
loop_
_entity.id
_entity.type
_entity.pdbx_description
1 polymer ?
#
loop_
_entity_poly.entity_id
_entity_poly.type
_entity_poly.pdbx_seq_one_letter_code
_entity_poly.pdbx_strand_id
1 'polypeptide(L)'
;MPKCILAEQGGKGGGSGIVLMKIEVTTKPTKTSYLAGDSFNSAGMVVTASYGTGQAVLATAEVSGYSVSPSVLTDGTTSVTITYSEGGETCTTTLAVTVTHRLSAIAVTTKPNKLTYEYGDTLATTGMVVTASYSDSQTKTVTGYSCSPTTFSTVGNQIVTVSYTENGVTQTATFNVTVNRKSVTKPTWKSNLTYTGSAQSVSSTSYWNNYNTSYMTIGGTTSTTNAGTYIATFTPGSNYRWSDGTTSAINVNWTINKATGSLSVNPTTVAINGNNYSSGVAVTITRAGDGAISYSPTSISGLTLSLSGNTLTIKGNGSTPVSATTITIKIAAGTNYTAPSNKTITVSAEYWSWGADGGTVDAAWFTGLKNYLASHTGASIKTSSGGAILGTTKSVTLSSAVLGTTTHLIRVIGVDQDANNTVTFQTKNCLSQYTTFGSSAAWIGSTARTLCQNYYNAFPGKAAIKTVSKGTCPSTDDSRNGTPTYNNETVFLLSEREFGLDSYSPLSTANSSTSKAECTAGKNFAYSYYTSNSTRIMYLGDTSTSSYGYPWERSRRYNNSDYVCFVYGNGTASRNGYNGSYGLAPAFVIGN
;
A
#
# COMPACT_ATOMS: atom_id res chain seq x y z
N MET A 1 -35.69 13.89 103.60
CA MET A 1 -35.57 13.08 104.83
C MET A 1 -36.38 11.80 104.62
N PRO A 2 -35.93 10.66 105.04
CA PRO A 2 -36.73 9.43 104.95
C PRO A 2 -37.98 9.58 105.82
N LYS A 3 -39.14 9.29 105.28
CA LYS A 3 -40.38 9.29 106.02
C LYS A 3 -40.94 7.88 106.12
N CYS A 4 -41.20 7.44 107.27
CA CYS A 4 -42.02 6.27 107.57
C CYS A 4 -43.46 6.73 107.81
N ILE A 5 -44.41 6.11 107.19
CA ILE A 5 -45.83 6.32 107.50
C ILE A 5 -46.26 5.16 108.41
N LEU A 6 -46.52 5.49 109.64
CA LEU A 6 -47.13 4.55 110.56
C LEU A 6 -48.57 4.26 110.10
N ALA A 7 -48.89 3.00 109.87
CA ALA A 7 -50.30 2.59 109.72
C ALA A 7 -50.97 2.77 111.04
N GLU A 8 -52.04 3.56 111.12
CA GLU A 8 -52.86 3.64 112.33
C GLU A 8 -53.42 2.25 112.63
N GLN A 9 -52.79 1.58 113.60
CA GLN A 9 -53.31 0.36 114.17
C GLN A 9 -54.29 0.73 115.29
N GLY A 10 -55.57 0.56 115.05
CA GLY A 10 -56.58 0.55 116.09
C GLY A 10 -56.48 -0.73 116.93
N GLY A 11 -56.08 -0.62 118.25
CA GLY A 11 -56.41 -1.46 119.32
C GLY A 11 -55.74 -2.81 119.59
N LYS A 12 -55.00 -2.82 120.66
CA LYS A 12 -54.71 -3.90 121.61
C LYS A 12 -53.66 -4.99 121.20
N GLY A 13 -52.67 -5.00 122.08
CA GLY A 13 -51.91 -6.18 122.37
C GLY A 13 -50.39 -5.96 122.36
N GLY A 14 -49.84 -5.82 123.64
CA GLY A 14 -48.42 -5.65 123.86
C GLY A 14 -47.55 -6.79 123.27
N GLY A 15 -46.66 -6.44 122.46
CA GLY A 15 -45.52 -7.22 122.08
C GLY A 15 -44.44 -6.25 121.58
N SER A 16 -43.36 -6.14 122.35
CA SER A 16 -42.19 -5.35 122.00
C SER A 16 -41.50 -6.00 120.88
N GLY A 17 -42.08 -5.88 119.64
CA GLY A 17 -41.47 -6.34 118.43
C GLY A 17 -40.65 -5.24 117.74
N ILE A 18 -39.53 -5.57 117.24
CA ILE A 18 -38.73 -4.69 116.42
C ILE A 18 -39.49 -4.43 115.08
N VAL A 19 -39.76 -3.19 114.77
CA VAL A 19 -40.50 -2.78 113.58
C VAL A 19 -39.59 -2.03 112.58
N LEU A 20 -39.97 -1.99 111.34
CA LEU A 20 -39.28 -1.22 110.35
C LEU A 20 -39.40 0.27 110.68
N MET A 21 -38.26 0.96 110.83
CA MET A 21 -38.21 2.36 111.24
C MET A 21 -37.88 3.33 110.12
N LYS A 22 -36.96 2.92 109.30
CA LYS A 22 -36.52 3.74 108.14
C LYS A 22 -35.82 2.87 107.13
N ILE A 23 -35.75 3.37 105.94
CA ILE A 23 -34.84 2.86 104.85
C ILE A 23 -33.92 3.97 104.39
N GLU A 24 -32.73 3.59 103.96
CA GLU A 24 -31.74 4.50 103.37
C GLU A 24 -31.08 3.84 102.16
N VAL A 25 -30.79 4.64 101.16
CA VAL A 25 -29.91 4.18 100.07
C VAL A 25 -28.48 4.32 100.55
N THR A 26 -27.89 3.22 100.99
CA THR A 26 -26.51 3.20 101.52
C THR A 26 -25.47 3.10 100.41
N THR A 27 -25.83 2.51 99.28
CA THR A 27 -25.01 2.53 98.07
C THR A 27 -25.88 2.99 96.90
N LYS A 28 -25.45 4.04 96.19
CA LYS A 28 -26.17 4.54 95.00
C LYS A 28 -26.06 3.55 93.86
N PRO A 29 -27.08 3.49 92.97
CA PRO A 29 -26.98 2.70 91.75
C PRO A 29 -25.85 3.22 90.88
N THR A 30 -25.32 2.33 90.02
CA THR A 30 -24.24 2.64 89.07
C THR A 30 -24.63 3.71 88.03
N LYS A 31 -25.91 3.85 87.73
CA LYS A 31 -26.48 4.90 86.90
C LYS A 31 -27.36 5.84 87.66
N THR A 32 -27.00 7.13 87.70
CA THR A 32 -27.79 8.21 88.38
C THR A 32 -28.17 9.33 87.40
N SER A 33 -27.64 9.26 86.10
CA SER A 33 -27.98 10.20 85.08
C SER A 33 -28.73 9.48 83.92
N TYR A 34 -29.83 10.00 83.48
CA TYR A 34 -30.80 9.40 82.60
C TYR A 34 -31.24 10.39 81.54
N LEU A 35 -31.73 9.87 80.39
CA LEU A 35 -32.54 10.65 79.50
C LEU A 35 -34.02 10.52 79.85
N ALA A 36 -34.79 11.55 79.56
CA ALA A 36 -36.23 11.49 79.66
C ALA A 36 -36.80 10.30 78.87
N GLY A 37 -37.68 9.51 79.54
CA GLY A 37 -38.22 8.26 79.01
C GLY A 37 -37.37 7.01 79.32
N ASP A 38 -36.21 7.15 79.92
CA ASP A 38 -35.45 6.00 80.41
C ASP A 38 -36.13 5.39 81.65
N SER A 39 -36.10 4.09 81.83
CA SER A 39 -36.45 3.40 83.08
C SER A 39 -35.34 3.58 84.12
N PHE A 40 -35.73 3.80 85.39
CA PHE A 40 -34.77 3.81 86.45
C PHE A 40 -34.06 2.45 86.53
N ASN A 41 -32.78 2.47 86.71
CA ASN A 41 -31.95 1.27 86.83
C ASN A 41 -31.36 1.20 88.25
N SER A 42 -31.82 0.24 89.02
CA SER A 42 -31.38 0.00 90.41
C SER A 42 -30.09 -0.86 90.51
N ALA A 43 -29.47 -1.26 89.43
CA ALA A 43 -28.26 -2.09 89.45
C ALA A 43 -27.15 -1.47 90.30
N GLY A 44 -26.64 -2.23 91.31
CA GLY A 44 -25.63 -1.79 92.26
C GLY A 44 -26.19 -0.93 93.43
N MET A 45 -27.49 -0.65 93.45
CA MET A 45 -28.10 0.07 94.59
C MET A 45 -28.30 -0.86 95.75
N VAL A 46 -27.89 -0.38 96.96
CA VAL A 46 -28.14 -1.08 98.23
C VAL A 46 -29.07 -0.21 99.06
N VAL A 47 -30.16 -0.81 99.42
CA VAL A 47 -31.12 -0.20 100.37
C VAL A 47 -31.00 -0.93 101.73
N THR A 48 -30.72 -0.18 102.77
CA THR A 48 -30.60 -0.72 104.14
C THR A 48 -31.79 -0.27 104.96
N ALA A 49 -32.48 -1.21 105.49
CA ALA A 49 -33.55 -0.99 106.46
C ALA A 49 -32.99 -0.95 107.88
N SER A 50 -33.55 -0.07 108.71
CA SER A 50 -33.26 0.01 110.14
C SER A 50 -34.50 -0.39 110.93
N TYR A 51 -34.33 -1.25 111.86
CA TYR A 51 -35.37 -1.84 112.69
C TYR A 51 -35.16 -1.47 114.16
N GLY A 52 -36.20 -1.30 114.88
CA GLY A 52 -36.07 -0.95 116.26
C GLY A 52 -37.39 -0.79 116.98
N THR A 53 -37.38 -0.27 118.21
CA THR A 53 -38.55 0.04 119.03
C THR A 53 -38.51 1.50 119.51
N GLY A 54 -39.60 2.25 119.40
CA GLY A 54 -39.60 3.67 119.67
C GLY A 54 -38.66 4.48 118.75
N GLN A 55 -37.65 5.11 119.32
CA GLN A 55 -36.64 5.88 118.54
C GLN A 55 -35.25 5.21 118.49
N ALA A 56 -35.10 4.01 119.08
CA ALA A 56 -33.82 3.31 119.05
C ALA A 56 -33.72 2.32 117.90
N VAL A 57 -32.70 2.48 117.00
CA VAL A 57 -32.34 1.50 115.97
C VAL A 57 -31.56 0.38 116.66
N LEU A 58 -32.04 -0.84 116.59
CA LEU A 58 -31.46 -2.03 117.16
C LEU A 58 -30.79 -2.97 116.21
N ALA A 59 -31.16 -2.89 114.89
CA ALA A 59 -30.56 -3.69 113.81
C ALA A 59 -30.68 -2.95 112.51
N THR A 60 -29.78 -3.29 111.56
CA THR A 60 -29.85 -2.87 110.20
C THR A 60 -29.64 -4.09 109.26
N ALA A 61 -30.35 -4.13 108.14
CA ALA A 61 -30.19 -5.18 107.13
C ALA A 61 -30.39 -4.63 105.74
N GLU A 62 -29.68 -5.19 104.81
CA GLU A 62 -29.95 -4.93 103.40
C GLU A 62 -31.29 -5.56 103.00
N VAL A 63 -32.10 -4.81 102.24
CA VAL A 63 -33.42 -5.27 101.80
C VAL A 63 -33.57 -5.31 100.28
N SER A 64 -34.36 -6.28 99.82
CA SER A 64 -34.76 -6.43 98.44
C SER A 64 -36.30 -6.39 98.33
N GLY A 65 -36.85 -6.31 97.17
CA GLY A 65 -38.31 -6.24 96.89
C GLY A 65 -38.91 -4.85 97.15
N TYR A 66 -38.11 -3.83 97.29
CA TYR A 66 -38.56 -2.43 97.34
C TYR A 66 -39.10 -1.99 95.93
N SER A 67 -40.03 -1.08 95.92
CA SER A 67 -40.51 -0.43 94.65
C SER A 67 -39.83 0.94 94.52
N VAL A 68 -39.74 1.36 93.26
CA VAL A 68 -39.19 2.67 92.90
C VAL A 68 -40.20 3.44 92.03
N SER A 69 -40.45 4.70 92.37
CA SER A 69 -41.41 5.56 91.70
C SER A 69 -40.83 6.98 91.48
N PRO A 70 -40.91 7.55 90.31
CA PRO A 70 -41.35 6.91 89.04
C PRO A 70 -40.34 5.87 88.56
N SER A 71 -40.84 4.82 87.91
CA SER A 71 -40.01 3.77 87.32
C SER A 71 -39.53 4.20 85.90
N VAL A 72 -40.25 5.07 85.22
CA VAL A 72 -39.86 5.76 83.98
C VAL A 72 -39.65 7.23 84.31
N LEU A 73 -38.50 7.73 84.01
CA LEU A 73 -38.06 9.09 84.33
C LEU A 73 -38.45 10.06 83.22
N THR A 74 -39.15 11.11 83.59
CA THR A 74 -39.60 12.17 82.66
C THR A 74 -38.79 13.44 82.87
N ASP A 75 -38.92 14.37 81.89
CA ASP A 75 -38.31 15.69 82.06
C ASP A 75 -38.73 16.31 83.38
N GLY A 76 -37.77 16.96 84.07
CA GLY A 76 -38.00 17.57 85.38
C GLY A 76 -37.96 16.59 86.59
N THR A 77 -37.85 15.29 86.41
CA THR A 77 -37.64 14.34 87.47
C THR A 77 -36.27 14.58 88.12
N THR A 78 -36.25 15.00 89.41
CA THR A 78 -35.01 15.26 90.16
C THR A 78 -34.69 14.18 91.18
N SER A 79 -35.70 13.34 91.52
CA SER A 79 -35.51 12.23 92.44
C SER A 79 -36.49 11.09 92.13
N VAL A 80 -36.13 9.90 92.58
CA VAL A 80 -37.03 8.74 92.67
C VAL A 80 -37.26 8.41 94.15
N THR A 81 -38.49 7.98 94.43
CA THR A 81 -38.87 7.50 95.81
C THR A 81 -38.73 5.99 95.82
N ILE A 82 -37.96 5.49 96.77
CA ILE A 82 -37.83 4.07 97.10
C ILE A 82 -38.77 3.77 98.21
N THR A 83 -39.65 2.77 98.05
CA THR A 83 -40.63 2.35 99.03
C THR A 83 -40.40 0.89 99.39
N TYR A 84 -40.28 0.61 100.63
CA TYR A 84 -40.19 -0.74 101.15
C TYR A 84 -41.22 -0.93 102.32
N SER A 85 -41.87 -2.10 102.27
CA SER A 85 -42.91 -2.43 103.30
C SER A 85 -42.63 -3.80 103.86
N GLU A 86 -42.69 -3.89 105.20
CA GLU A 86 -42.49 -5.13 105.93
C GLU A 86 -43.25 -5.06 107.23
N GLY A 87 -43.91 -6.18 107.63
CA GLY A 87 -44.62 -6.28 108.88
C GLY A 87 -45.79 -5.31 109.13
N GLY A 88 -46.34 -4.74 108.04
CA GLY A 88 -47.40 -3.72 108.06
C GLY A 88 -46.90 -2.28 108.07
N GLU A 89 -45.59 -2.06 108.20
CA GLU A 89 -44.96 -0.75 108.17
C GLU A 89 -44.45 -0.46 106.76
N THR A 90 -44.56 0.79 106.37
CA THR A 90 -44.04 1.25 105.02
C THR A 90 -43.15 2.46 105.25
N CYS A 91 -41.88 2.33 104.71
CA CYS A 91 -40.90 3.39 104.77
C CYS A 91 -40.51 3.83 103.33
N THR A 92 -40.22 5.08 103.22
CA THR A 92 -39.76 5.66 102.00
C THR A 92 -38.44 6.40 102.13
N THR A 93 -37.64 6.42 101.09
CA THR A 93 -36.47 7.29 101.01
C THR A 93 -36.39 7.83 99.55
N THR A 94 -35.70 8.87 99.35
CA THR A 94 -35.54 9.47 98.04
C THR A 94 -34.09 9.40 97.55
N LEU A 95 -33.91 9.13 96.31
CA LEU A 95 -32.60 9.19 95.65
C LEU A 95 -32.63 10.26 94.57
N ALA A 96 -31.71 11.20 94.61
CA ALA A 96 -31.56 12.21 93.57
C ALA A 96 -31.06 11.58 92.27
N VAL A 97 -31.70 11.94 91.22
CA VAL A 97 -31.32 11.57 89.83
C VAL A 97 -31.23 12.83 88.97
N THR A 98 -30.40 12.75 87.94
CA THR A 98 -30.32 13.79 86.89
C THR A 98 -31.00 13.29 85.63
N VAL A 99 -32.04 13.95 85.20
CA VAL A 99 -32.72 13.62 83.93
C VAL A 99 -32.46 14.75 82.92
N THR A 100 -31.85 14.37 81.85
CA THR A 100 -31.60 15.29 80.76
C THR A 100 -32.67 15.10 79.67
N HIS A 101 -33.04 16.16 79.02
CA HIS A 101 -34.00 16.12 77.89
C HIS A 101 -33.55 15.13 76.83
N ARG A 102 -34.44 14.30 76.34
CA ARG A 102 -34.18 13.35 75.23
C ARG A 102 -34.42 14.06 73.90
N LEU A 103 -33.50 13.90 73.03
CA LEU A 103 -33.69 14.36 71.64
C LEU A 103 -34.91 13.66 71.01
N SER A 104 -35.95 14.43 70.65
CA SER A 104 -37.23 13.92 70.14
C SER A 104 -37.29 13.96 68.59
N ALA A 105 -36.83 15.04 68.00
CA ALA A 105 -36.80 15.22 66.53
C ALA A 105 -35.77 16.25 66.16
N ILE A 106 -35.42 16.26 64.90
CA ILE A 106 -34.72 17.40 64.24
C ILE A 106 -35.52 17.88 63.03
N ALA A 107 -35.38 19.13 62.70
CA ALA A 107 -35.93 19.72 61.48
C ALA A 107 -34.90 20.64 60.78
N VAL A 108 -34.87 20.62 59.44
CA VAL A 108 -34.17 21.63 58.65
C VAL A 108 -35.07 22.84 58.59
N THR A 109 -34.90 23.78 59.48
CA THR A 109 -35.74 24.98 59.62
C THR A 109 -35.39 26.06 58.56
N THR A 110 -34.12 26.08 58.16
CA THR A 110 -33.68 26.87 56.99
C THR A 110 -32.87 25.95 56.08
N LYS A 111 -33.28 25.83 54.82
CA LYS A 111 -32.54 25.06 53.82
C LYS A 111 -31.23 25.75 53.44
N PRO A 112 -30.23 25.01 52.93
CA PRO A 112 -29.00 25.62 52.40
C PRO A 112 -29.31 26.64 51.28
N ASN A 113 -28.41 27.61 51.12
CA ASN A 113 -28.52 28.62 50.05
C ASN A 113 -28.47 28.03 48.64
N LYS A 114 -27.76 26.90 48.47
CA LYS A 114 -27.65 26.17 47.20
C LYS A 114 -28.51 24.90 47.26
N LEU A 115 -29.53 24.84 46.41
CA LEU A 115 -30.41 23.67 46.28
C LEU A 115 -30.35 23.05 44.87
N THR A 116 -29.58 23.69 43.93
CA THR A 116 -29.39 23.19 42.60
C THR A 116 -27.90 22.92 42.37
N TYR A 117 -27.59 21.74 41.94
CA TYR A 117 -26.24 21.19 41.74
C TYR A 117 -26.09 20.62 40.35
N GLU A 118 -24.87 20.38 39.91
CA GLU A 118 -24.59 19.54 38.77
C GLU A 118 -24.06 18.16 39.22
N TYR A 119 -24.19 17.18 38.34
CA TYR A 119 -23.64 15.85 38.59
C TYR A 119 -22.15 15.93 38.98
N GLY A 120 -21.82 15.27 40.07
CA GLY A 120 -20.48 15.28 40.68
C GLY A 120 -20.20 16.42 41.63
N ASP A 121 -21.15 17.35 41.84
CA ASP A 121 -21.00 18.43 42.82
C ASP A 121 -21.05 17.88 44.24
N THR A 122 -20.39 18.59 45.15
CA THR A 122 -20.45 18.33 46.61
C THR A 122 -21.54 19.19 47.23
N LEU A 123 -22.25 18.62 48.22
CA LEU A 123 -23.26 19.33 48.97
C LEU A 123 -22.65 20.52 49.72
N ALA A 124 -23.25 21.67 49.60
CA ALA A 124 -22.93 22.87 50.33
C ALA A 124 -24.04 23.10 51.38
N THR A 125 -23.67 23.17 52.66
CA THR A 125 -24.60 23.39 53.76
C THR A 125 -24.64 24.84 54.26
N THR A 126 -23.95 25.75 53.57
CA THR A 126 -23.91 27.16 53.92
C THR A 126 -25.34 27.74 53.97
N GLY A 127 -25.65 28.40 55.07
CA GLY A 127 -26.97 28.98 55.34
C GLY A 127 -28.02 27.99 55.88
N MET A 128 -27.66 26.69 56.00
CA MET A 128 -28.60 25.70 56.58
C MET A 128 -28.69 25.82 58.10
N VAL A 129 -29.90 25.80 58.57
CA VAL A 129 -30.18 25.77 60.05
C VAL A 129 -30.93 24.48 60.36
N VAL A 130 -30.39 23.73 61.32
CA VAL A 130 -31.00 22.53 61.86
C VAL A 130 -31.41 22.81 63.31
N THR A 131 -32.67 22.58 63.59
CA THR A 131 -33.23 22.77 64.93
C THR A 131 -33.62 21.42 65.52
N ALA A 132 -33.09 21.14 66.68
CA ALA A 132 -33.50 19.98 67.53
C ALA A 132 -34.69 20.34 68.41
N SER A 133 -35.60 19.41 68.56
CA SER A 133 -36.71 19.45 69.52
C SER A 133 -36.50 18.35 70.58
N TYR A 134 -36.78 18.65 71.80
CA TYR A 134 -36.57 17.76 72.93
C TYR A 134 -37.88 17.30 73.58
N SER A 135 -37.80 16.37 74.48
CA SER A 135 -38.92 15.79 75.23
C SER A 135 -39.65 16.81 76.10
N ASP A 136 -39.01 17.88 76.46
CA ASP A 136 -39.58 19.01 77.24
C ASP A 136 -40.22 20.10 76.34
N SER A 137 -40.34 19.84 75.01
CA SER A 137 -40.83 20.77 74.02
C SER A 137 -39.92 22.00 73.74
N GLN A 138 -38.73 22.04 74.34
CA GLN A 138 -37.74 23.06 74.02
C GLN A 138 -37.09 22.78 72.63
N THR A 139 -36.61 23.82 71.98
CA THR A 139 -35.91 23.71 70.74
C THR A 139 -34.56 24.41 70.81
N LYS A 140 -33.59 23.91 70.00
CA LYS A 140 -32.24 24.47 69.95
C LYS A 140 -31.66 24.31 68.61
N THR A 141 -31.03 25.35 68.06
CA THR A 141 -30.20 25.23 66.85
C THR A 141 -28.98 24.37 67.19
N VAL A 142 -28.75 23.37 66.40
CA VAL A 142 -27.66 22.40 66.58
C VAL A 142 -26.63 22.48 65.41
N THR A 143 -25.40 22.15 65.76
CA THR A 143 -24.26 22.01 64.87
C THR A 143 -23.68 20.60 64.99
N GLY A 144 -22.77 20.19 64.17
CA GLY A 144 -22.16 18.84 64.24
C GLY A 144 -23.04 17.73 63.68
N TYR A 145 -24.08 18.06 62.92
CA TYR A 145 -24.87 17.10 62.15
C TYR A 145 -24.11 16.62 60.91
N SER A 146 -24.42 15.45 60.43
CA SER A 146 -23.94 14.89 59.16
C SER A 146 -25.03 14.97 58.10
N CYS A 147 -24.59 14.99 56.81
CA CYS A 147 -25.51 14.95 55.70
C CYS A 147 -25.12 13.80 54.75
N SER A 148 -26.12 13.16 54.14
CA SER A 148 -25.92 12.11 53.14
C SER A 148 -26.98 12.21 52.06
N PRO A 149 -26.59 12.17 50.74
CA PRO A 149 -25.23 12.09 50.22
C PRO A 149 -24.47 13.42 50.39
N THR A 150 -23.14 13.34 50.42
CA THR A 150 -22.23 14.51 50.40
C THR A 150 -21.77 14.86 48.97
N THR A 151 -21.93 13.94 48.02
CA THR A 151 -21.63 14.13 46.59
C THR A 151 -22.78 13.58 45.76
N PHE A 152 -23.16 14.29 44.72
CA PHE A 152 -24.31 13.93 43.89
C PHE A 152 -23.90 13.07 42.69
N SER A 153 -24.13 11.76 42.74
CA SER A 153 -23.78 10.75 41.75
C SER A 153 -24.92 10.36 40.80
N THR A 154 -26.08 11.00 40.92
CA THR A 154 -27.26 10.79 40.05
C THR A 154 -27.95 12.10 39.75
N VAL A 155 -28.48 12.20 38.53
CA VAL A 155 -29.24 13.37 38.05
C VAL A 155 -30.70 13.26 38.50
N GLY A 156 -31.36 14.38 38.68
CA GLY A 156 -32.76 14.48 39.09
C GLY A 156 -32.93 15.02 40.51
N ASN A 157 -34.16 14.87 41.08
CA ASN A 157 -34.41 15.24 42.43
C ASN A 157 -33.78 14.23 43.41
N GLN A 158 -32.97 14.72 44.31
CA GLN A 158 -32.29 13.91 45.33
C GLN A 158 -32.74 14.33 46.71
N ILE A 159 -32.85 13.37 47.62
CA ILE A 159 -33.17 13.60 49.03
C ILE A 159 -31.85 13.60 49.80
N VAL A 160 -31.59 14.68 50.51
CA VAL A 160 -30.50 14.77 51.49
C VAL A 160 -31.05 14.48 52.86
N THR A 161 -30.49 13.48 53.52
CA THR A 161 -30.77 13.13 54.90
C THR A 161 -29.75 13.82 55.82
N VAL A 162 -30.25 14.58 56.74
CA VAL A 162 -29.48 15.20 57.84
C VAL A 162 -29.62 14.30 59.05
N SER A 163 -28.54 13.93 59.74
CA SER A 163 -28.55 13.11 60.95
C SER A 163 -27.82 13.86 62.04
N TYR A 164 -28.46 13.94 63.18
CA TYR A 164 -27.89 14.51 64.41
C TYR A 164 -28.04 13.53 65.58
N THR A 165 -26.96 13.36 66.28
CA THR A 165 -26.92 12.45 67.44
C THR A 165 -26.53 13.23 68.70
N GLU A 166 -27.35 13.11 69.78
CA GLU A 166 -27.07 13.68 71.08
C GLU A 166 -27.39 12.64 72.15
N ASN A 167 -26.47 12.46 73.07
CA ASN A 167 -26.59 11.48 74.18
C ASN A 167 -27.00 10.05 73.74
N GLY A 168 -26.47 9.62 72.51
CA GLY A 168 -26.77 8.29 71.97
C GLY A 168 -28.13 8.18 71.26
N VAL A 169 -28.92 9.25 71.22
CA VAL A 169 -30.16 9.28 70.41
C VAL A 169 -29.91 9.97 69.06
N THR A 170 -30.23 9.27 68.01
CA THR A 170 -30.09 9.80 66.64
C THR A 170 -31.46 10.13 66.06
N GLN A 171 -31.58 11.32 65.48
CA GLN A 171 -32.76 11.76 64.75
C GLN A 171 -32.36 12.21 63.37
N THR A 172 -33.30 12.11 62.45
CA THR A 172 -33.06 12.47 61.03
C THR A 172 -34.11 13.45 60.47
N ALA A 173 -33.69 14.29 59.55
CA ALA A 173 -34.58 15.15 58.78
C ALA A 173 -34.13 15.16 57.34
N THR A 174 -34.97 15.47 56.41
CA THR A 174 -34.63 15.46 54.98
C THR A 174 -35.00 16.78 54.30
N PHE A 175 -34.27 17.06 53.22
CA PHE A 175 -34.65 18.11 52.29
C PHE A 175 -34.30 17.69 50.85
N ASN A 176 -34.98 18.27 49.87
CA ASN A 176 -34.76 17.95 48.46
C ASN A 176 -33.80 18.96 47.84
N VAL A 177 -32.96 18.44 46.90
CA VAL A 177 -32.12 19.21 46.00
C VAL A 177 -32.39 18.74 44.58
N THR A 178 -32.11 19.59 43.60
CA THR A 178 -32.16 19.22 42.16
C THR A 178 -30.74 19.09 41.63
N VAL A 179 -30.42 17.95 41.02
CA VAL A 179 -29.13 17.69 40.39
C VAL A 179 -29.31 17.71 38.87
N ASN A 180 -28.72 18.67 38.22
CA ASN A 180 -28.72 18.83 36.78
C ASN A 180 -27.63 17.99 36.13
N ARG A 181 -27.78 17.65 34.83
CA ARG A 181 -26.71 17.09 34.05
C ARG A 181 -25.53 18.05 33.99
N LYS A 182 -24.32 17.51 34.11
CA LYS A 182 -23.07 18.29 34.00
C LYS A 182 -22.84 18.73 32.55
N SER A 183 -22.51 20.00 32.36
CA SER A 183 -22.26 20.57 31.05
C SER A 183 -20.90 20.12 30.50
N VAL A 184 -20.83 19.66 29.25
CA VAL A 184 -19.62 19.27 28.54
C VAL A 184 -19.57 19.91 27.15
N THR A 185 -18.37 20.27 26.70
CA THR A 185 -18.17 20.86 25.38
C THR A 185 -18.23 19.78 24.30
N LYS A 186 -18.84 20.12 23.16
CA LYS A 186 -18.92 19.24 21.98
C LYS A 186 -17.51 18.95 21.44
N PRO A 187 -17.21 17.69 21.06
CA PRO A 187 -15.95 17.33 20.43
C PRO A 187 -15.80 17.98 19.05
N THR A 188 -14.55 18.25 18.69
CA THR A 188 -14.18 18.71 17.34
C THR A 188 -12.97 17.93 16.84
N TRP A 189 -12.89 17.74 15.52
CA TRP A 189 -11.76 17.10 14.86
C TRP A 189 -10.50 17.97 14.97
N LYS A 190 -9.36 17.39 15.33
CA LYS A 190 -8.08 18.11 15.44
C LYS A 190 -6.91 17.50 14.71
N SER A 191 -7.06 16.27 14.22
CA SER A 191 -5.97 15.53 13.60
C SER A 191 -5.91 15.75 12.08
N ASN A 192 -4.76 15.42 11.50
CA ASN A 192 -4.52 15.50 10.06
C ASN A 192 -4.02 14.14 9.58
N LEU A 193 -4.94 13.23 9.29
CA LEU A 193 -4.63 11.89 8.81
C LEU A 193 -4.39 11.91 7.31
N THR A 194 -3.45 11.09 6.85
CA THR A 194 -3.17 10.85 5.43
C THR A 194 -3.27 9.36 5.16
N TYR A 195 -3.75 8.98 3.99
CA TYR A 195 -3.88 7.60 3.56
C TYR A 195 -2.55 6.84 3.68
N THR A 196 -2.60 5.66 4.29
CA THR A 196 -1.42 4.80 4.54
C THR A 196 -1.53 3.41 3.90
N GLY A 197 -2.69 3.07 3.33
CA GLY A 197 -2.98 1.72 2.85
C GLY A 197 -3.58 0.79 3.92
N SER A 198 -3.56 1.19 5.18
CA SER A 198 -4.10 0.43 6.32
C SER A 198 -5.27 1.15 6.95
N ALA A 199 -6.13 0.40 7.64
CA ALA A 199 -7.25 0.97 8.39
C ALA A 199 -6.74 1.90 9.50
N GLN A 200 -7.31 3.10 9.58
CA GLN A 200 -7.02 4.12 10.59
C GLN A 200 -8.25 4.29 11.47
N SER A 201 -8.07 4.09 12.78
CA SER A 201 -9.13 4.24 13.78
C SER A 201 -8.96 5.54 14.53
N VAL A 202 -10.07 6.28 14.72
CA VAL A 202 -10.13 7.57 15.42
C VAL A 202 -10.91 7.48 16.74
N SER A 203 -11.09 6.26 17.28
CA SER A 203 -11.79 6.05 18.56
C SER A 203 -11.05 6.59 19.78
N SER A 204 -9.74 6.87 19.67
CA SER A 204 -8.93 7.43 20.73
C SER A 204 -9.19 8.94 20.94
N THR A 205 -9.12 9.37 22.20
CA THR A 205 -9.23 10.79 22.59
C THR A 205 -8.16 11.69 21.95
N SER A 206 -7.04 11.11 21.52
CA SER A 206 -5.92 11.82 20.88
C SER A 206 -6.30 12.52 19.57
N TYR A 207 -7.34 12.05 18.89
CA TYR A 207 -7.78 12.58 17.59
C TYR A 207 -8.76 13.76 17.67
N TRP A 208 -9.31 14.03 18.88
CA TRP A 208 -10.38 14.98 19.06
C TRP A 208 -10.06 16.01 20.13
N ASN A 209 -10.53 17.24 19.95
CA ASN A 209 -10.64 18.18 21.05
C ASN A 209 -11.89 17.83 21.86
N ASN A 210 -11.85 18.06 23.17
CA ASN A 210 -12.97 17.92 24.12
C ASN A 210 -13.61 16.51 24.18
N TYR A 211 -13.00 15.48 23.60
CA TYR A 211 -13.49 14.11 23.75
C TYR A 211 -12.92 13.47 25.01
N ASN A 212 -13.83 12.99 25.86
CA ASN A 212 -13.47 12.23 27.08
C ASN A 212 -14.44 11.06 27.24
N THR A 213 -13.90 9.86 27.32
CA THR A 213 -14.67 8.61 27.43
C THR A 213 -15.48 8.48 28.72
N SER A 214 -15.12 9.23 29.78
CA SER A 214 -15.90 9.30 31.01
C SER A 214 -17.18 10.13 30.88
N TYR A 215 -17.26 10.99 29.88
CA TYR A 215 -18.36 11.93 29.69
C TYR A 215 -19.28 11.60 28.54
N MET A 216 -18.76 10.92 27.53
CA MET A 216 -19.48 10.63 26.31
C MET A 216 -18.95 9.38 25.62
N THR A 217 -19.74 8.82 24.72
CA THR A 217 -19.36 7.71 23.84
C THR A 217 -19.15 8.22 22.41
N ILE A 218 -18.31 7.51 21.64
CA ILE A 218 -18.11 7.70 20.21
C ILE A 218 -18.69 6.51 19.45
N GLY A 219 -19.34 6.78 18.33
CA GLY A 219 -19.90 5.80 17.40
C GLY A 219 -19.82 6.32 15.95
N GLY A 220 -20.66 5.79 15.08
CA GLY A 220 -20.63 6.10 13.66
C GLY A 220 -19.43 5.43 12.95
N THR A 221 -18.89 6.05 11.91
CA THR A 221 -17.69 5.56 11.22
C THR A 221 -16.45 6.03 11.97
N THR A 222 -15.88 5.17 12.78
CA THR A 222 -14.69 5.47 13.59
C THR A 222 -13.42 4.81 13.08
N SER A 223 -13.50 4.00 12.01
CA SER A 223 -12.35 3.34 11.38
C SER A 223 -12.62 3.14 9.88
N THR A 224 -11.63 3.46 9.05
CA THR A 224 -11.67 3.26 7.61
C THR A 224 -10.27 3.25 7.02
N THR A 225 -10.14 2.69 5.80
CA THR A 225 -8.87 2.62 5.07
C THR A 225 -8.73 3.75 4.06
N ASN A 226 -9.79 4.11 3.34
CA ASN A 226 -9.71 5.02 2.20
C ASN A 226 -9.62 6.50 2.61
N ALA A 227 -9.02 7.32 1.76
CA ALA A 227 -9.09 8.77 1.88
C ALA A 227 -10.53 9.25 1.62
N GLY A 228 -10.95 10.22 2.42
CA GLY A 228 -12.32 10.73 2.37
C GLY A 228 -12.73 11.45 3.64
N THR A 229 -13.96 11.94 3.65
CA THR A 229 -14.59 12.55 4.84
C THR A 229 -15.62 11.59 5.39
N TYR A 230 -15.59 11.34 6.69
CA TYR A 230 -16.41 10.39 7.40
C TYR A 230 -17.09 11.06 8.60
N ILE A 231 -18.09 10.41 9.16
CA ILE A 231 -18.87 10.94 10.28
C ILE A 231 -18.66 10.06 11.51
N ALA A 232 -18.12 10.65 12.58
CA ALA A 232 -18.19 10.10 13.91
C ALA A 232 -19.39 10.71 14.66
N THR A 233 -20.06 9.91 15.48
CA THR A 233 -21.22 10.31 16.25
C THR A 233 -20.85 10.30 17.73
N PHE A 234 -21.05 11.42 18.41
CA PHE A 234 -20.80 11.54 19.85
C PHE A 234 -22.11 11.65 20.60
N THR A 235 -22.25 10.85 21.66
CA THR A 235 -23.43 10.85 22.55
C THR A 235 -22.98 11.13 23.97
N PRO A 236 -23.49 12.17 24.64
CA PRO A 236 -23.15 12.43 26.04
C PRO A 236 -23.74 11.33 26.92
N GLY A 237 -23.03 10.97 27.96
CA GLY A 237 -23.51 10.04 28.98
C GLY A 237 -24.77 10.55 29.66
N SER A 238 -25.55 9.66 30.29
CA SER A 238 -26.84 9.99 30.92
C SER A 238 -26.79 11.13 31.95
N ASN A 239 -25.64 11.34 32.57
CA ASN A 239 -25.37 12.37 33.56
C ASN A 239 -24.79 13.67 32.98
N TYR A 240 -24.69 13.76 31.66
CA TYR A 240 -24.06 14.88 30.95
C TYR A 240 -25.00 15.48 29.90
N ARG A 241 -24.73 16.71 29.56
CA ARG A 241 -25.38 17.46 28.46
C ARG A 241 -24.34 18.30 27.76
N TRP A 242 -24.62 18.62 26.50
CA TRP A 242 -23.78 19.58 25.77
C TRP A 242 -23.88 20.97 26.40
N SER A 243 -22.90 21.82 26.16
CA SER A 243 -22.85 23.19 26.65
C SER A 243 -24.03 24.07 26.18
N ASP A 244 -24.72 23.69 25.12
CA ASP A 244 -25.95 24.33 24.65
C ASP A 244 -27.22 23.77 25.32
N GLY A 245 -27.09 22.88 26.27
CA GLY A 245 -28.19 22.28 27.02
C GLY A 245 -28.80 21.01 26.38
N THR A 246 -28.44 20.65 25.16
CA THR A 246 -28.97 19.47 24.47
C THR A 246 -28.28 18.18 24.93
N THR A 247 -29.00 17.04 24.75
CA THR A 247 -28.50 15.69 25.12
C THR A 247 -28.47 14.74 23.94
N SER A 248 -28.94 15.17 22.76
CA SER A 248 -28.97 14.36 21.55
C SER A 248 -27.56 14.10 21.03
N ALA A 249 -27.36 12.95 20.39
CA ALA A 249 -26.13 12.63 19.68
C ALA A 249 -25.82 13.69 18.60
N ILE A 250 -24.55 13.98 18.42
CA ILE A 250 -24.06 14.93 17.40
C ILE A 250 -23.13 14.23 16.42
N ASN A 251 -23.15 14.68 15.19
CA ASN A 251 -22.25 14.21 14.14
C ASN A 251 -21.10 15.19 13.98
N VAL A 252 -19.88 14.66 13.91
CA VAL A 252 -18.66 15.43 13.66
C VAL A 252 -17.91 14.79 12.51
N ASN A 253 -17.59 15.57 11.49
CA ASN A 253 -16.81 15.12 10.35
C ASN A 253 -15.33 14.95 10.74
N TRP A 254 -14.71 13.90 10.20
CA TRP A 254 -13.27 13.66 10.26
C TRP A 254 -12.76 13.22 8.90
N THR A 255 -11.49 13.39 8.63
CA THR A 255 -10.94 13.26 7.29
C THR A 255 -9.64 12.48 7.28
N ILE A 256 -9.50 11.57 6.31
CA ILE A 256 -8.24 11.02 5.83
C ILE A 256 -7.92 11.72 4.51
N ASN A 257 -6.85 12.48 4.47
CA ASN A 257 -6.36 13.15 3.26
C ASN A 257 -5.76 12.14 2.28
N LYS A 258 -5.79 12.45 0.99
CA LYS A 258 -5.10 11.65 -0.02
C LYS A 258 -3.59 11.69 0.21
N ALA A 259 -2.91 10.56 0.01
CA ALA A 259 -1.47 10.49 -0.05
C ALA A 259 -0.93 11.12 -1.34
N THR A 260 0.30 11.56 -1.33
CA THR A 260 0.96 12.08 -2.53
C THR A 260 1.22 10.95 -3.51
N GLY A 261 0.71 11.08 -4.73
CA GLY A 261 1.02 10.16 -5.83
C GLY A 261 2.46 10.31 -6.31
N SER A 262 3.02 9.24 -6.87
CA SER A 262 4.33 9.25 -7.54
C SER A 262 4.27 8.59 -8.90
N LEU A 263 5.14 9.01 -9.82
CA LEU A 263 5.27 8.50 -11.17
C LEU A 263 6.73 8.53 -11.61
N SER A 264 7.21 7.40 -12.12
CA SER A 264 8.45 7.32 -12.89
C SER A 264 8.26 6.42 -14.10
N VAL A 265 9.08 6.61 -15.12
CA VAL A 265 9.07 5.85 -16.38
C VAL A 265 10.48 5.41 -16.72
N ASN A 266 10.63 4.20 -17.25
CA ASN A 266 11.91 3.67 -17.68
C ASN A 266 11.73 2.72 -18.89
N PRO A 267 12.47 2.93 -20.00
CA PRO A 267 13.39 4.03 -20.29
C PRO A 267 12.68 5.38 -20.52
N THR A 268 13.42 6.49 -20.40
CA THR A 268 12.94 7.85 -20.72
C THR A 268 13.19 8.24 -22.19
N THR A 269 14.01 7.47 -22.90
CA THR A 269 14.28 7.61 -24.33
C THR A 269 14.07 6.27 -25.01
N VAL A 270 13.34 6.25 -26.11
CA VAL A 270 13.04 5.08 -26.93
C VAL A 270 13.44 5.37 -28.35
N ALA A 271 14.38 4.58 -28.88
CA ALA A 271 14.73 4.58 -30.29
C ALA A 271 14.19 3.29 -30.95
N ILE A 272 13.29 3.43 -31.87
CA ILE A 272 12.81 2.33 -32.71
C ILE A 272 13.72 2.21 -33.94
N ASN A 273 14.22 1.01 -34.17
CA ASN A 273 15.11 0.68 -35.28
C ASN A 273 14.82 -0.75 -35.75
N GLY A 274 15.56 -1.23 -36.74
CA GLY A 274 15.34 -2.55 -37.33
C GLY A 274 15.35 -3.71 -36.34
N ASN A 275 16.12 -3.61 -35.22
CA ASN A 275 16.23 -4.70 -34.26
C ASN A 275 14.98 -4.82 -33.36
N ASN A 276 14.28 -3.73 -33.13
CA ASN A 276 13.12 -3.69 -32.22
C ASN A 276 11.82 -3.23 -32.90
N TYR A 277 11.84 -3.06 -34.22
CA TYR A 277 10.71 -2.55 -34.99
C TYR A 277 9.40 -3.31 -34.70
N SER A 278 9.42 -4.63 -34.82
CA SER A 278 8.24 -5.50 -34.66
C SER A 278 8.01 -5.94 -33.21
N SER A 279 9.08 -6.18 -32.45
CA SER A 279 8.98 -6.53 -31.03
C SER A 279 8.56 -5.33 -30.18
N GLY A 280 9.06 -4.15 -30.54
CA GLY A 280 8.87 -2.90 -29.81
C GLY A 280 9.79 -2.76 -28.61
N VAL A 281 9.66 -1.62 -27.95
CA VAL A 281 10.30 -1.29 -26.68
C VAL A 281 9.22 -1.08 -25.63
N ALA A 282 9.35 -1.78 -24.52
CA ALA A 282 8.47 -1.64 -23.38
C ALA A 282 8.99 -0.54 -22.45
N VAL A 283 8.14 0.43 -22.14
CA VAL A 283 8.39 1.46 -21.12
C VAL A 283 7.63 1.07 -19.88
N THR A 284 8.35 0.79 -18.81
CA THR A 284 7.78 0.47 -17.50
C THR A 284 7.37 1.75 -16.80
N ILE A 285 6.13 1.79 -16.30
CA ILE A 285 5.55 2.88 -15.53
C ILE A 285 5.50 2.42 -14.08
N THR A 286 6.33 3.03 -13.22
CA THR A 286 6.29 2.77 -11.78
C THR A 286 5.53 3.88 -11.09
N ARG A 287 4.56 3.53 -10.22
CA ARG A 287 3.69 4.51 -9.57
C ARG A 287 3.31 4.15 -8.15
N ALA A 288 3.09 5.18 -7.33
CA ALA A 288 2.17 5.13 -6.20
C ALA A 288 0.93 5.96 -6.60
N GLY A 289 -0.21 5.30 -6.70
CA GLY A 289 -1.48 5.92 -7.10
C GLY A 289 -2.47 4.91 -7.65
N ASP A 290 -3.74 5.19 -7.41
CA ASP A 290 -4.90 4.36 -7.79
C ASP A 290 -5.72 4.96 -8.94
N GLY A 291 -5.29 6.09 -9.49
CA GLY A 291 -5.91 6.71 -10.64
C GLY A 291 -5.55 6.06 -11.98
N ALA A 292 -6.31 6.33 -13.03
CA ALA A 292 -6.07 5.81 -14.36
C ALA A 292 -4.78 6.38 -14.97
N ILE A 293 -4.03 5.51 -15.68
CA ILE A 293 -2.88 5.92 -16.50
C ILE A 293 -3.39 6.36 -17.87
N SER A 294 -2.84 7.43 -18.40
CA SER A 294 -3.05 7.90 -19.76
C SER A 294 -1.75 8.44 -20.36
N TYR A 295 -1.72 8.57 -21.69
CA TYR A 295 -0.59 9.16 -22.37
C TYR A 295 -1.06 10.07 -23.51
N SER A 296 -0.22 11.01 -23.91
CA SER A 296 -0.49 11.97 -24.97
C SER A 296 0.80 12.34 -25.71
N PRO A 297 0.82 12.37 -27.06
CA PRO A 297 -0.30 12.06 -27.95
C PRO A 297 -0.68 10.58 -27.93
N THR A 298 -1.93 10.24 -28.26
CA THR A 298 -2.42 8.85 -28.31
C THR A 298 -2.03 8.12 -29.59
N SER A 299 -1.59 8.85 -30.62
CA SER A 299 -1.06 8.32 -31.86
C SER A 299 0.11 9.16 -32.36
N ILE A 300 1.09 8.51 -32.95
CA ILE A 300 2.23 9.12 -33.65
C ILE A 300 2.33 8.40 -34.98
N SER A 301 2.34 9.14 -36.10
CA SER A 301 2.51 8.54 -37.42
C SER A 301 3.84 7.77 -37.46
N GLY A 302 3.81 6.53 -37.97
CA GLY A 302 4.97 5.64 -38.00
C GLY A 302 5.19 4.82 -36.74
N LEU A 303 4.40 5.01 -35.67
CA LEU A 303 4.50 4.23 -34.41
C LEU A 303 3.15 3.64 -34.03
N THR A 304 3.17 2.48 -33.40
CA THR A 304 2.05 1.88 -32.68
C THR A 304 2.33 1.99 -31.19
N LEU A 305 1.39 2.60 -30.46
CA LEU A 305 1.44 2.78 -29.02
C LEU A 305 0.38 1.88 -28.37
N SER A 306 0.78 1.06 -27.43
CA SER A 306 -0.13 0.15 -26.70
C SER A 306 0.15 0.17 -25.22
N LEU A 307 -0.83 0.63 -24.42
CA LEU A 307 -0.76 0.63 -22.96
C LEU A 307 -1.51 -0.59 -22.41
N SER A 308 -0.81 -1.40 -21.63
CA SER A 308 -1.37 -2.54 -20.91
C SER A 308 -0.87 -2.51 -19.46
N GLY A 309 -1.79 -2.34 -18.51
CA GLY A 309 -1.43 -2.18 -17.10
C GLY A 309 -0.47 -1.03 -16.89
N ASN A 310 0.72 -1.32 -16.38
CA ASN A 310 1.79 -0.35 -16.13
C ASN A 310 2.89 -0.36 -17.22
N THR A 311 2.60 -0.83 -18.43
CA THR A 311 3.58 -0.92 -19.51
C THR A 311 3.04 -0.25 -20.77
N LEU A 312 3.77 0.75 -21.27
CA LEU A 312 3.55 1.33 -22.58
C LEU A 312 4.52 0.67 -23.57
N THR A 313 4.00 -0.11 -24.51
CA THR A 313 4.78 -0.71 -25.59
C THR A 313 4.74 0.20 -26.82
N ILE A 314 5.92 0.51 -27.38
CA ILE A 314 6.10 1.37 -28.54
C ILE A 314 6.72 0.51 -29.65
N LYS A 315 6.05 0.37 -30.79
CA LYS A 315 6.49 -0.41 -31.95
C LYS A 315 6.56 0.45 -33.20
N GLY A 316 7.35 0.04 -34.14
CA GLY A 316 7.33 0.62 -35.49
C GLY A 316 6.04 0.24 -36.25
N ASN A 317 5.54 1.17 -37.06
CA ASN A 317 4.29 0.99 -37.82
C ASN A 317 4.35 1.76 -39.14
N GLY A 318 5.46 1.80 -39.81
CA GLY A 318 5.54 2.54 -41.06
C GLY A 318 6.93 2.54 -41.66
N SER A 319 7.10 3.30 -42.74
CA SER A 319 8.36 3.47 -43.42
C SER A 319 8.91 4.90 -43.34
N THR A 320 8.20 5.79 -42.66
CA THR A 320 8.60 7.19 -42.50
C THR A 320 9.33 7.39 -41.18
N PRO A 321 10.53 7.97 -41.17
CA PRO A 321 11.26 8.28 -39.96
C PRO A 321 10.43 9.18 -39.03
N VAL A 322 10.53 8.93 -37.75
CA VAL A 322 9.90 9.74 -36.70
C VAL A 322 11.00 10.54 -36.00
N SER A 323 10.98 11.84 -36.18
CA SER A 323 11.86 12.74 -35.41
C SER A 323 11.59 12.65 -33.94
N ALA A 324 12.57 12.99 -33.12
CA ALA A 324 12.43 12.97 -31.65
C ALA A 324 11.14 13.68 -31.20
N THR A 325 10.18 12.88 -30.73
CA THR A 325 8.84 13.32 -30.35
C THR A 325 8.60 12.94 -28.88
N THR A 326 7.90 13.79 -28.15
CA THR A 326 7.63 13.58 -26.72
C THR A 326 6.28 12.92 -26.51
N ILE A 327 6.26 11.85 -25.73
CA ILE A 327 5.03 11.26 -25.15
C ILE A 327 4.98 11.65 -23.67
N THR A 328 3.88 12.24 -23.25
CA THR A 328 3.64 12.59 -21.84
C THR A 328 2.79 11.52 -21.17
N ILE A 329 3.29 10.93 -20.11
CA ILE A 329 2.56 9.97 -19.27
C ILE A 329 1.93 10.73 -18.10
N LYS A 330 0.66 10.44 -17.83
CA LYS A 330 -0.15 11.06 -16.78
C LYS A 330 -0.85 10.00 -15.97
N ILE A 331 -1.01 10.27 -14.67
CA ILE A 331 -1.86 9.51 -13.77
C ILE A 331 -2.89 10.46 -13.20
N ALA A 332 -4.17 10.12 -13.33
CA ALA A 332 -5.25 10.89 -12.72
C ALA A 332 -5.20 10.80 -11.19
N ALA A 333 -5.80 11.76 -10.50
CA ALA A 333 -6.08 11.59 -9.08
C ALA A 333 -7.02 10.39 -8.88
N GLY A 334 -6.68 9.52 -7.96
CA GLY A 334 -7.51 8.39 -7.57
C GLY A 334 -8.33 8.69 -6.32
N THR A 335 -8.87 7.65 -5.70
CA THR A 335 -9.58 7.76 -4.42
C THR A 335 -8.62 8.13 -3.31
N ASN A 336 -7.45 7.47 -3.27
CA ASN A 336 -6.52 7.52 -2.14
C ASN A 336 -5.27 8.34 -2.39
N TYR A 337 -4.97 8.71 -3.65
CA TYR A 337 -3.78 9.45 -4.02
C TYR A 337 -4.11 10.69 -4.83
N THR A 338 -3.31 11.73 -4.63
CA THR A 338 -3.30 12.90 -5.52
C THR A 338 -2.63 12.55 -6.85
N ALA A 339 -2.96 13.27 -7.92
CA ALA A 339 -2.25 13.12 -9.19
C ALA A 339 -0.78 13.50 -9.02
N PRO A 340 0.18 12.65 -9.43
CA PRO A 340 1.59 13.02 -9.46
C PRO A 340 1.90 13.97 -10.62
N SER A 341 3.09 14.55 -10.61
CA SER A 341 3.61 15.28 -11.77
C SER A 341 3.79 14.36 -12.97
N ASN A 342 3.42 14.85 -14.15
CA ASN A 342 3.58 14.13 -15.41
C ASN A 342 5.05 13.76 -15.67
N LYS A 343 5.27 12.68 -16.42
CA LYS A 343 6.59 12.27 -16.94
C LYS A 343 6.57 12.19 -18.45
N THR A 344 7.72 12.40 -19.04
CA THR A 344 7.88 12.40 -20.49
C THR A 344 8.83 11.31 -20.94
N ILE A 345 8.57 10.80 -22.15
CA ILE A 345 9.41 9.86 -22.87
C ILE A 345 9.71 10.50 -24.22
N THR A 346 10.99 10.55 -24.60
CA THR A 346 11.38 10.95 -25.95
C THR A 346 11.43 9.73 -26.84
N VAL A 347 10.71 9.75 -27.94
CA VAL A 347 10.61 8.65 -28.90
C VAL A 347 11.09 9.10 -30.26
N SER A 348 11.94 8.30 -30.90
CA SER A 348 12.34 8.46 -32.28
C SER A 348 12.27 7.13 -33.03
N ALA A 349 12.15 7.18 -34.34
CA ALA A 349 12.21 6.00 -35.17
C ALA A 349 13.00 6.30 -36.46
N GLU A 350 14.01 5.49 -36.69
CA GLU A 350 14.77 5.53 -37.91
C GLU A 350 14.37 4.33 -38.77
N TYR A 351 13.82 4.61 -39.92
CA TYR A 351 13.42 3.57 -40.87
C TYR A 351 14.24 3.60 -42.12
N TRP A 352 14.90 2.48 -42.39
CA TRP A 352 15.10 2.02 -43.74
C TRP A 352 14.33 0.70 -43.88
N SER A 353 13.46 0.58 -44.86
CA SER A 353 12.66 -0.64 -45.03
C SER A 353 13.13 -1.43 -46.25
N TRP A 354 13.13 -2.75 -46.11
CA TRP A 354 13.42 -3.64 -47.25
C TRP A 354 12.41 -3.43 -48.38
N GLY A 355 11.17 -3.14 -48.10
CA GLY A 355 10.10 -3.01 -49.06
C GLY A 355 9.63 -4.35 -49.63
N ALA A 356 8.86 -4.32 -50.72
CA ALA A 356 8.30 -5.49 -51.35
C ALA A 356 9.38 -6.33 -52.07
N ASP A 357 9.19 -7.66 -52.13
CA ASP A 357 10.02 -8.55 -52.98
C ASP A 357 9.83 -8.20 -54.46
N GLY A 358 10.90 -8.20 -55.24
CA GLY A 358 10.92 -7.75 -56.65
C GLY A 358 10.71 -6.25 -56.86
N GLY A 359 10.51 -5.46 -55.77
CA GLY A 359 10.31 -4.02 -55.89
C GLY A 359 11.51 -3.29 -56.50
N THR A 360 11.26 -2.24 -57.31
CA THR A 360 12.31 -1.43 -57.91
C THR A 360 13.03 -0.59 -56.86
N VAL A 361 14.35 -0.56 -56.93
CA VAL A 361 15.22 0.18 -56.04
C VAL A 361 16.21 1.07 -56.79
N ASP A 362 16.60 2.15 -56.17
CA ASP A 362 17.49 3.18 -56.71
C ASP A 362 18.74 3.39 -55.86
N ALA A 363 19.55 4.38 -56.20
CA ALA A 363 20.75 4.75 -55.46
C ALA A 363 20.46 5.15 -54.01
N ALA A 364 19.32 5.80 -53.76
CA ALA A 364 18.93 6.24 -52.44
C ALA A 364 18.60 5.04 -51.54
N TRP A 365 17.92 4.01 -52.06
CA TRP A 365 17.64 2.77 -51.35
C TRP A 365 18.93 2.05 -50.92
N PHE A 366 19.94 1.94 -51.84
CA PHE A 366 21.22 1.31 -51.51
C PHE A 366 22.01 2.12 -50.47
N THR A 367 21.96 3.45 -50.56
CA THR A 367 22.57 4.33 -49.57
C THR A 367 21.92 4.13 -48.19
N GLY A 368 20.59 4.01 -48.15
CA GLY A 368 19.83 3.71 -46.96
C GLY A 368 20.20 2.36 -46.34
N LEU A 369 20.34 1.30 -47.19
CA LEU A 369 20.81 -0.01 -46.75
C LEU A 369 22.21 0.07 -46.13
N LYS A 370 23.15 0.73 -46.79
CA LYS A 370 24.50 0.93 -46.27
C LYS A 370 24.48 1.64 -44.91
N ASN A 371 23.74 2.73 -44.82
CA ASN A 371 23.63 3.48 -43.58
C ASN A 371 23.00 2.64 -42.46
N TYR A 372 21.98 1.84 -42.77
CA TYR A 372 21.38 0.91 -41.81
C TYR A 372 22.40 -0.12 -41.32
N LEU A 373 23.19 -0.68 -42.20
CA LEU A 373 24.24 -1.66 -41.91
C LEU A 373 25.42 -1.06 -41.10
N ALA A 374 25.54 0.27 -41.02
CA ALA A 374 26.55 0.90 -40.15
C ALA A 374 26.41 0.57 -38.69
N SER A 375 25.17 0.31 -38.25
CA SER A 375 24.84 0.03 -36.82
C SER A 375 24.06 -1.28 -36.61
N HIS A 376 23.75 -2.03 -37.69
CA HIS A 376 22.91 -3.21 -37.65
C HIS A 376 23.49 -4.35 -38.47
N THR A 377 23.25 -5.59 -38.03
CA THR A 377 23.62 -6.79 -38.79
C THR A 377 22.71 -6.95 -40.01
N GLY A 378 23.21 -7.55 -41.08
CA GLY A 378 22.39 -7.91 -42.25
C GLY A 378 21.23 -8.85 -41.87
N ALA A 379 21.46 -9.76 -40.89
CA ALA A 379 20.46 -10.67 -40.37
C ALA A 379 19.30 -9.97 -39.64
N SER A 380 19.50 -8.74 -39.16
CA SER A 380 18.45 -7.95 -38.50
C SER A 380 17.41 -7.38 -39.48
N ILE A 381 17.74 -7.31 -40.77
CA ILE A 381 16.83 -6.80 -41.78
C ILE A 381 15.71 -7.80 -42.04
N LYS A 382 14.48 -7.29 -42.06
CA LYS A 382 13.28 -8.10 -42.30
C LYS A 382 12.52 -7.60 -43.53
N THR A 383 11.81 -8.50 -44.17
CA THR A 383 10.81 -8.17 -45.20
C THR A 383 9.63 -7.45 -44.58
N SER A 384 8.76 -6.85 -45.35
CA SER A 384 7.52 -6.23 -44.87
C SER A 384 6.59 -7.20 -44.14
N SER A 385 6.71 -8.50 -44.39
CA SER A 385 5.99 -9.57 -43.67
C SER A 385 6.73 -10.08 -42.41
N GLY A 386 7.90 -9.51 -42.06
CA GLY A 386 8.71 -9.93 -40.91
C GLY A 386 9.63 -11.12 -41.16
N GLY A 387 9.67 -11.68 -42.38
CA GLY A 387 10.55 -12.78 -42.77
C GLY A 387 12.01 -12.36 -42.96
N ALA A 388 12.91 -13.34 -43.08
CA ALA A 388 14.29 -13.10 -43.45
C ALA A 388 14.40 -12.62 -44.90
N ILE A 389 15.43 -11.80 -45.19
CA ILE A 389 15.64 -11.26 -46.54
C ILE A 389 16.36 -12.23 -47.48
N LEU A 390 16.97 -13.30 -46.99
CA LEU A 390 17.68 -14.28 -47.80
C LEU A 390 16.77 -14.86 -48.89
N GLY A 391 17.24 -14.84 -50.14
CA GLY A 391 16.49 -15.29 -51.32
C GLY A 391 15.53 -14.27 -51.91
N THR A 392 15.25 -13.15 -51.19
CA THR A 392 14.40 -12.07 -51.74
C THR A 392 15.12 -11.31 -52.87
N THR A 393 14.34 -10.65 -53.69
CA THR A 393 14.81 -9.97 -54.88
C THR A 393 14.52 -8.47 -54.89
N LYS A 394 15.30 -7.71 -55.63
CA LYS A 394 15.06 -6.29 -55.96
C LYS A 394 15.27 -6.06 -57.44
N SER A 395 14.46 -5.22 -58.08
CA SER A 395 14.63 -4.79 -59.44
C SER A 395 15.55 -3.57 -59.49
N VAL A 396 16.57 -3.63 -60.31
CA VAL A 396 17.52 -2.51 -60.54
C VAL A 396 17.58 -2.14 -62.00
N THR A 397 17.79 -0.86 -62.28
CA THR A 397 18.04 -0.35 -63.67
C THR A 397 19.45 0.22 -63.71
N LEU A 398 20.25 -0.31 -64.62
CA LEU A 398 21.61 0.16 -64.93
C LEU A 398 21.56 1.48 -65.69
N SER A 399 22.50 2.38 -65.45
CA SER A 399 22.61 3.63 -66.18
C SER A 399 23.04 3.44 -67.68
N SER A 400 23.62 2.28 -68.02
CA SER A 400 23.95 1.84 -69.36
C SER A 400 23.82 0.33 -69.48
N ALA A 401 23.51 -0.19 -70.65
CA ALA A 401 23.37 -1.63 -70.84
C ALA A 401 24.72 -2.36 -70.72
N VAL A 402 24.68 -3.51 -70.04
CA VAL A 402 25.80 -4.44 -69.91
C VAL A 402 25.32 -5.80 -70.44
N LEU A 403 25.95 -6.34 -71.45
CA LEU A 403 25.50 -7.56 -72.16
C LEU A 403 24.00 -7.52 -72.51
N GLY A 404 23.54 -6.40 -73.05
CA GLY A 404 22.14 -6.20 -73.45
C GLY A 404 21.14 -6.00 -72.27
N THR A 405 21.62 -6.00 -71.06
CA THR A 405 20.77 -5.87 -69.84
C THR A 405 20.79 -4.43 -69.37
N THR A 406 19.61 -3.83 -69.20
CA THR A 406 19.41 -2.53 -68.52
C THR A 406 18.65 -2.67 -67.22
N THR A 407 17.56 -3.44 -67.17
CA THR A 407 16.78 -3.70 -65.95
C THR A 407 16.78 -5.19 -65.64
N HIS A 408 17.03 -5.56 -64.44
CA HIS A 408 17.08 -6.95 -64.00
C HIS A 408 16.84 -7.08 -62.48
N LEU A 409 16.65 -8.31 -62.06
CA LEU A 409 16.50 -8.64 -60.65
C LEU A 409 17.85 -9.01 -60.02
N ILE A 410 18.13 -8.45 -58.88
CA ILE A 410 19.19 -8.91 -57.99
C ILE A 410 18.57 -9.67 -56.84
N ARG A 411 19.26 -10.67 -56.31
CA ARG A 411 18.82 -11.56 -55.23
C ARG A 411 19.80 -11.53 -54.10
N VAL A 412 19.28 -11.56 -52.84
CA VAL A 412 20.12 -11.74 -51.65
C VAL A 412 20.57 -13.19 -51.56
N ILE A 413 21.88 -13.41 -51.61
CA ILE A 413 22.50 -14.74 -51.55
C ILE A 413 23.21 -15.00 -50.23
N GLY A 414 23.58 -13.93 -49.51
CA GLY A 414 24.28 -14.01 -48.22
C GLY A 414 23.97 -12.81 -47.31
N VAL A 415 24.00 -13.07 -46.05
CA VAL A 415 23.78 -12.08 -45.00
C VAL A 415 24.87 -12.26 -43.94
N ASP A 416 25.65 -11.21 -43.68
CA ASP A 416 26.79 -11.19 -42.76
C ASP A 416 27.87 -12.25 -43.03
N GLN A 417 27.97 -12.74 -44.27
CA GLN A 417 28.91 -13.79 -44.67
C GLN A 417 30.26 -13.24 -45.14
N ASP A 418 30.28 -12.23 -45.99
CA ASP A 418 31.53 -11.60 -46.46
C ASP A 418 32.21 -10.79 -45.35
N ALA A 419 31.43 -10.09 -44.60
CA ALA A 419 31.86 -9.37 -43.39
C ALA A 419 30.65 -9.21 -42.46
N ASN A 420 30.92 -8.80 -41.22
CA ASN A 420 29.82 -8.41 -40.33
C ASN A 420 29.08 -7.19 -40.90
N ASN A 421 27.77 -7.13 -40.66
CA ASN A 421 26.93 -6.03 -41.11
C ASN A 421 26.95 -5.85 -42.64
N THR A 422 26.80 -6.95 -43.37
CA THR A 422 26.76 -6.94 -44.82
C THR A 422 25.61 -7.73 -45.40
N VAL A 423 25.21 -7.35 -46.61
CA VAL A 423 24.26 -8.10 -47.46
C VAL A 423 24.91 -8.32 -48.82
N THR A 424 25.00 -9.58 -49.24
CA THR A 424 25.55 -9.96 -50.52
C THR A 424 24.44 -10.21 -51.53
N PHE A 425 24.53 -9.55 -52.66
CA PHE A 425 23.62 -9.69 -53.77
C PHE A 425 24.32 -10.37 -54.93
N GLN A 426 23.53 -11.06 -55.75
CA GLN A 426 23.91 -11.51 -57.07
C GLN A 426 22.74 -11.23 -58.02
N THR A 427 23.00 -11.03 -59.34
CA THR A 427 21.92 -11.02 -60.30
C THR A 427 21.14 -12.33 -60.22
N LYS A 428 19.79 -12.25 -60.18
CA LYS A 428 18.92 -13.43 -60.06
C LYS A 428 19.18 -14.44 -61.16
N ASN A 429 19.39 -13.94 -62.36
CA ASN A 429 19.76 -14.68 -63.60
C ASN A 429 21.01 -14.09 -64.20
N CYS A 430 21.56 -14.74 -65.23
CA CYS A 430 22.63 -14.16 -65.99
C CYS A 430 22.14 -12.92 -66.80
N LEU A 431 23.04 -12.02 -67.08
CA LEU A 431 22.76 -10.93 -68.04
C LEU A 431 22.31 -11.47 -69.38
N SER A 432 21.64 -10.66 -70.22
CA SER A 432 20.87 -11.12 -71.38
C SER A 432 21.67 -11.65 -72.55
N GLN A 433 22.98 -11.56 -72.49
CA GLN A 433 23.86 -12.06 -73.57
C GLN A 433 25.00 -12.91 -73.00
N TYR A 434 25.39 -13.93 -73.75
CA TYR A 434 26.58 -14.72 -73.42
C TYR A 434 27.87 -13.92 -73.75
N THR A 435 28.91 -14.30 -73.05
CA THR A 435 30.25 -13.75 -73.24
C THR A 435 31.31 -14.83 -73.06
N THR A 436 32.47 -14.63 -73.69
CA THR A 436 33.66 -15.42 -73.34
C THR A 436 34.20 -15.00 -71.99
N PHE A 437 34.89 -15.92 -71.32
CA PHE A 437 35.54 -15.56 -70.07
C PHE A 437 36.68 -14.56 -70.30
N GLY A 438 37.45 -14.79 -71.34
CA GLY A 438 38.55 -13.90 -71.78
C GLY A 438 39.52 -14.54 -72.77
N SER A 439 40.75 -14.03 -72.80
CA SER A 439 41.86 -14.59 -73.57
C SER A 439 42.68 -15.65 -72.82
N SER A 440 42.33 -15.86 -71.54
CA SER A 440 42.90 -16.88 -70.65
C SER A 440 41.89 -17.24 -69.61
N ALA A 441 42.11 -18.34 -68.88
CA ALA A 441 41.26 -18.74 -67.73
C ALA A 441 41.56 -17.98 -66.43
N ALA A 442 42.50 -17.04 -66.44
CA ALA A 442 42.83 -16.21 -65.32
C ALA A 442 41.75 -15.15 -65.05
N TRP A 443 41.26 -15.01 -63.82
CA TRP A 443 40.27 -14.00 -63.46
C TRP A 443 40.80 -12.58 -63.69
N ILE A 444 42.03 -12.32 -63.28
CA ILE A 444 42.68 -11.03 -63.49
C ILE A 444 43.00 -10.86 -65.02
N GLY A 445 42.52 -9.78 -65.57
CA GLY A 445 42.65 -9.48 -67.00
C GLY A 445 41.60 -10.15 -67.91
N SER A 446 40.65 -10.93 -67.30
CA SER A 446 39.58 -11.55 -68.08
C SER A 446 38.58 -10.54 -68.64
N THR A 447 37.93 -10.87 -69.76
CA THR A 447 36.77 -10.15 -70.27
C THR A 447 35.61 -10.17 -69.27
N ALA A 448 35.40 -11.31 -68.56
CA ALA A 448 34.38 -11.46 -67.53
C ALA A 448 34.57 -10.47 -66.37
N ARG A 449 35.82 -10.28 -65.95
CA ARG A 449 36.12 -9.28 -64.89
C ARG A 449 35.90 -7.84 -65.38
N THR A 450 36.29 -7.56 -66.63
CA THR A 450 36.03 -6.25 -67.24
C THR A 450 34.53 -5.95 -67.28
N LEU A 451 33.72 -6.93 -67.62
CA LEU A 451 32.25 -6.80 -67.64
C LEU A 451 31.65 -6.62 -66.30
N CYS A 452 32.19 -7.27 -65.22
CA CYS A 452 31.82 -6.98 -63.83
C CYS A 452 32.16 -5.53 -63.47
N GLN A 453 33.29 -5.00 -63.96
CA GLN A 453 33.63 -3.60 -63.72
C GLN A 453 32.69 -2.65 -64.45
N ASN A 454 32.28 -3.00 -65.71
CA ASN A 454 31.28 -2.25 -66.45
C ASN A 454 29.92 -2.27 -65.75
N TYR A 455 29.54 -3.41 -65.21
CA TYR A 455 28.33 -3.53 -64.35
C TYR A 455 28.43 -2.62 -63.16
N TYR A 456 29.53 -2.62 -62.38
CA TYR A 456 29.77 -1.70 -61.28
C TYR A 456 29.59 -0.25 -61.69
N ASN A 457 30.18 0.16 -62.82
CA ASN A 457 30.12 1.54 -63.33
C ASN A 457 28.68 1.96 -63.67
N ALA A 458 27.87 1.04 -64.19
CA ALA A 458 26.48 1.26 -64.59
C ALA A 458 25.49 1.07 -63.41
N PHE A 459 25.91 0.48 -62.29
CA PHE A 459 25.04 0.15 -61.16
C PHE A 459 24.59 1.40 -60.37
N PRO A 460 23.29 1.59 -60.10
CA PRO A 460 22.81 2.80 -59.46
C PRO A 460 23.33 2.95 -58.02
N GLY A 461 23.48 1.83 -57.29
CA GLY A 461 23.93 1.80 -55.90
C GLY A 461 25.44 1.66 -55.71
N LYS A 462 26.28 1.93 -56.73
CA LYS A 462 27.72 1.68 -56.67
C LYS A 462 28.45 2.32 -55.49
N ALA A 463 28.00 3.48 -55.01
CA ALA A 463 28.59 4.15 -53.86
C ALA A 463 28.34 3.39 -52.51
N ALA A 464 27.38 2.47 -52.50
CA ALA A 464 27.08 1.63 -51.33
C ALA A 464 27.81 0.27 -51.37
N ILE A 465 28.43 -0.07 -52.54
CA ILE A 465 29.14 -1.35 -52.69
C ILE A 465 30.43 -1.32 -51.87
N LYS A 466 30.57 -2.34 -51.04
CA LYS A 466 31.78 -2.61 -50.24
C LYS A 466 32.79 -3.36 -51.11
N THR A 467 34.03 -2.89 -51.13
CA THR A 467 35.13 -3.65 -51.71
C THR A 467 35.45 -4.83 -50.79
N VAL A 468 35.51 -6.02 -51.37
CA VAL A 468 35.82 -7.26 -50.63
C VAL A 468 37.03 -7.95 -51.29
N SER A 469 37.80 -8.64 -50.47
CA SER A 469 38.97 -9.37 -50.98
C SER A 469 38.56 -10.78 -51.39
N LYS A 470 38.61 -11.07 -52.67
CA LYS A 470 38.22 -12.36 -53.26
C LYS A 470 39.44 -13.12 -53.75
N GLY A 471 39.55 -14.38 -53.33
CA GLY A 471 40.61 -15.27 -53.77
C GLY A 471 40.39 -15.81 -55.17
N THR A 472 41.46 -15.93 -55.92
CA THR A 472 41.52 -16.59 -57.23
C THR A 472 42.74 -17.48 -57.33
N CYS A 473 42.67 -18.57 -58.08
CA CYS A 473 43.81 -19.39 -58.33
C CYS A 473 44.81 -18.66 -59.31
N PRO A 474 46.10 -18.77 -59.06
CA PRO A 474 47.12 -18.28 -60.04
C PRO A 474 46.97 -18.98 -61.37
N SER A 475 47.21 -18.24 -62.45
CA SER A 475 47.12 -18.78 -63.83
C SER A 475 48.12 -19.86 -64.12
N THR A 476 49.15 -20.01 -63.36
CA THR A 476 50.29 -20.94 -63.56
C THR A 476 50.26 -22.18 -62.69
N ASP A 477 49.31 -22.25 -61.69
CA ASP A 477 49.23 -23.36 -60.76
C ASP A 477 48.12 -24.33 -61.10
N ASP A 478 48.52 -25.50 -61.67
CA ASP A 478 47.60 -26.60 -61.97
C ASP A 478 47.33 -27.55 -60.83
N SER A 479 47.94 -27.28 -59.65
CA SER A 479 47.72 -28.09 -58.44
C SER A 479 46.53 -27.62 -57.61
N ARG A 480 45.87 -28.57 -56.95
CA ARG A 480 44.82 -28.24 -56.01
C ARG A 480 45.32 -27.54 -54.76
N ASN A 481 46.64 -27.40 -54.60
CA ASN A 481 47.33 -26.85 -53.43
C ASN A 481 47.95 -25.47 -53.72
N GLY A 482 47.60 -24.83 -54.85
CA GLY A 482 48.16 -23.49 -55.18
C GLY A 482 47.76 -22.43 -54.16
N THR A 483 48.67 -21.50 -53.90
CA THR A 483 48.39 -20.35 -53.05
C THR A 483 47.49 -19.36 -53.80
N PRO A 484 46.29 -19.04 -53.27
CA PRO A 484 45.39 -18.10 -53.95
C PRO A 484 45.97 -16.68 -53.92
N THR A 485 45.69 -15.97 -54.97
CA THR A 485 45.90 -14.52 -55.00
C THR A 485 44.59 -13.82 -54.63
N TYR A 486 44.64 -12.98 -53.61
CA TYR A 486 43.49 -12.18 -53.19
C TYR A 486 43.50 -10.83 -53.88
N ASN A 487 42.36 -10.51 -54.49
CA ASN A 487 42.16 -9.25 -55.20
C ASN A 487 41.00 -8.49 -54.60
N ASN A 488 41.11 -7.20 -54.55
CA ASN A 488 40.03 -6.32 -54.12
C ASN A 488 38.99 -6.19 -55.23
N GLU A 489 37.79 -6.66 -54.98
CA GLU A 489 36.70 -6.67 -55.95
C GLU A 489 35.50 -5.88 -55.42
N THR A 490 34.90 -5.09 -56.25
CA THR A 490 33.63 -4.40 -56.00
C THR A 490 32.46 -5.22 -56.54
N VAL A 491 32.59 -5.71 -57.77
CA VAL A 491 31.67 -6.66 -58.40
C VAL A 491 32.49 -7.83 -58.92
N PHE A 492 32.05 -9.03 -58.66
CA PHE A 492 32.78 -10.26 -58.93
C PHE A 492 31.84 -11.38 -59.40
N LEU A 493 32.39 -12.43 -59.98
CA LEU A 493 31.67 -13.70 -60.11
C LEU A 493 31.91 -14.57 -58.87
N LEU A 494 30.96 -15.42 -58.57
CA LEU A 494 31.16 -16.41 -57.51
C LEU A 494 32.16 -17.46 -57.93
N SER A 495 32.88 -18.03 -57.00
CA SER A 495 33.66 -19.24 -57.18
C SER A 495 32.79 -20.49 -57.09
N GLU A 496 33.34 -21.62 -57.58
CA GLU A 496 32.70 -22.93 -57.40
C GLU A 496 32.32 -23.18 -55.92
N ARG A 497 33.22 -22.86 -55.03
CA ARG A 497 33.00 -22.99 -53.57
C ARG A 497 31.90 -22.10 -53.05
N GLU A 498 31.81 -20.87 -53.47
CA GLU A 498 30.76 -19.94 -53.06
C GLU A 498 29.38 -20.35 -53.56
N PHE A 499 29.30 -21.08 -54.68
CA PHE A 499 28.09 -21.77 -55.14
C PHE A 499 27.79 -23.06 -54.33
N GLY A 500 28.66 -23.47 -53.43
CA GLY A 500 28.56 -24.75 -52.70
C GLY A 500 28.82 -25.95 -53.61
N LEU A 501 29.71 -25.79 -54.56
CA LEU A 501 30.17 -26.82 -55.50
C LEU A 501 31.66 -27.09 -55.24
N ASP A 502 32.12 -28.32 -55.51
CA ASP A 502 33.49 -28.74 -55.19
C ASP A 502 34.09 -29.68 -56.24
N SER A 503 33.63 -29.65 -57.48
CA SER A 503 33.95 -30.70 -58.45
C SER A 503 35.19 -30.42 -59.27
N TYR A 504 35.44 -29.17 -59.64
CA TYR A 504 36.45 -28.82 -60.68
C TYR A 504 37.45 -27.73 -60.23
N SER A 505 37.15 -26.95 -59.20
CA SER A 505 38.09 -25.97 -58.70
C SER A 505 39.33 -26.63 -58.09
N PRO A 506 40.54 -26.12 -58.38
CA PRO A 506 41.77 -26.67 -57.84
C PRO A 506 41.83 -26.62 -56.31
N LEU A 507 41.01 -25.79 -55.69
CA LEU A 507 41.06 -25.48 -54.26
C LEU A 507 39.83 -25.98 -53.50
N SER A 508 38.94 -26.72 -54.18
CA SER A 508 37.63 -27.08 -53.59
C SER A 508 37.64 -28.29 -52.68
N THR A 509 38.54 -29.25 -52.89
CA THR A 509 38.40 -30.58 -52.25
C THR A 509 39.61 -31.04 -51.45
N ALA A 510 40.77 -30.44 -51.55
CA ALA A 510 42.00 -31.09 -51.11
C ALA A 510 42.36 -30.90 -49.63
N ASN A 511 42.00 -29.83 -48.99
CA ASN A 511 42.25 -29.60 -47.58
C ASN A 511 41.40 -28.43 -47.06
N SER A 512 40.92 -28.55 -45.86
CA SER A 512 40.11 -27.49 -45.20
C SER A 512 40.83 -26.14 -45.10
N SER A 513 42.16 -26.11 -45.17
CA SER A 513 42.95 -24.87 -45.19
C SER A 513 43.11 -24.24 -46.55
N THR A 514 43.14 -25.03 -47.66
CA THR A 514 43.36 -24.53 -49.04
C THR A 514 42.05 -24.23 -49.77
N SER A 515 40.96 -24.94 -49.45
CA SER A 515 39.62 -24.66 -49.99
C SER A 515 39.03 -23.30 -49.57
N LYS A 516 39.68 -22.59 -48.66
CA LYS A 516 39.33 -21.21 -48.28
C LYS A 516 39.72 -20.16 -49.30
N ALA A 517 40.51 -20.50 -50.20
CA ALA A 517 41.30 -19.55 -50.96
C ALA A 517 40.50 -18.78 -52.01
N GLU A 518 39.50 -19.40 -52.62
CA GLU A 518 38.66 -18.75 -53.64
C GLU A 518 37.49 -17.95 -53.04
N CYS A 519 37.32 -18.03 -51.73
CA CYS A 519 36.31 -17.29 -51.00
C CYS A 519 36.81 -15.91 -50.57
N THR A 520 36.08 -15.24 -49.74
CA THR A 520 36.54 -14.00 -49.09
C THR A 520 37.71 -14.30 -48.17
N ALA A 521 38.72 -13.43 -48.15
CA ALA A 521 39.90 -13.62 -47.29
C ALA A 521 39.53 -13.95 -45.84
N GLY A 522 40.08 -15.04 -45.34
CA GLY A 522 39.82 -15.54 -44.00
C GLY A 522 38.51 -16.33 -43.81
N LYS A 523 37.68 -16.49 -44.81
CA LYS A 523 36.40 -17.21 -44.74
C LYS A 523 36.30 -18.25 -45.88
N ASN A 524 35.90 -19.46 -45.51
CA ASN A 524 35.62 -20.56 -46.42
C ASN A 524 34.13 -20.93 -46.27
N PHE A 525 33.29 -20.49 -47.20
CA PHE A 525 31.86 -20.69 -47.12
C PHE A 525 31.19 -20.80 -48.51
N ALA A 526 30.09 -21.56 -48.56
CA ALA A 526 29.06 -21.38 -49.60
C ALA A 526 28.07 -20.30 -49.12
N TYR A 527 27.57 -19.48 -50.03
CA TYR A 527 26.51 -18.55 -49.65
C TYR A 527 25.26 -19.32 -49.22
N SER A 528 24.63 -18.83 -48.15
CA SER A 528 23.50 -19.51 -47.49
C SER A 528 22.30 -19.76 -48.39
N TYR A 529 22.20 -19.02 -49.50
CA TYR A 529 21.14 -19.24 -50.49
C TYR A 529 21.34 -20.53 -51.30
N TYR A 530 22.59 -20.93 -51.59
CA TYR A 530 22.87 -22.05 -52.47
C TYR A 530 22.92 -23.39 -51.74
N THR A 531 21.76 -23.91 -51.38
CA THR A 531 21.60 -25.16 -50.60
C THR A 531 21.30 -26.37 -51.46
N SER A 532 20.96 -26.19 -52.77
CA SER A 532 20.59 -27.27 -53.67
C SER A 532 20.91 -26.89 -55.13
N ASN A 533 20.91 -27.87 -56.04
CA ASN A 533 21.08 -27.62 -57.48
C ASN A 533 20.02 -26.68 -58.03
N SER A 534 18.78 -26.78 -57.60
CA SER A 534 17.69 -25.89 -58.06
C SER A 534 17.91 -24.42 -57.73
N THR A 535 18.60 -24.12 -56.64
CA THR A 535 18.91 -22.70 -56.28
C THR A 535 20.04 -22.12 -57.13
N ARG A 536 20.83 -22.97 -57.78
CA ARG A 536 21.97 -22.59 -58.64
C ARG A 536 21.60 -22.38 -60.10
N ILE A 537 20.44 -22.86 -60.52
CA ILE A 537 19.98 -22.69 -61.91
C ILE A 537 19.71 -21.22 -62.17
N MET A 538 20.30 -20.72 -63.24
CA MET A 538 20.11 -19.37 -63.78
C MET A 538 19.74 -19.42 -65.22
N TYR A 539 18.87 -18.52 -65.68
CA TYR A 539 18.47 -18.36 -67.05
C TYR A 539 19.21 -17.18 -67.70
N LEU A 540 19.18 -17.09 -69.05
CA LEU A 540 19.74 -15.99 -69.73
C LEU A 540 18.74 -14.83 -69.83
N GLY A 541 18.97 -13.79 -68.99
CA GLY A 541 18.03 -12.71 -68.74
C GLY A 541 16.84 -13.10 -67.87
N ASP A 542 16.19 -12.12 -67.31
CA ASP A 542 15.09 -12.35 -66.35
C ASP A 542 13.77 -12.81 -66.99
N THR A 543 13.61 -12.61 -68.25
CA THR A 543 12.40 -13.01 -69.00
C THR A 543 12.47 -14.44 -69.52
N SER A 544 13.66 -15.07 -69.56
CA SER A 544 13.82 -16.45 -70.00
C SER A 544 13.44 -17.44 -68.88
N THR A 545 12.71 -18.48 -69.33
CA THR A 545 12.36 -19.63 -68.46
C THR A 545 12.84 -20.96 -69.01
N SER A 546 13.48 -20.92 -70.14
CA SER A 546 13.95 -22.08 -70.88
C SER A 546 15.39 -22.01 -71.37
N SER A 547 15.93 -20.81 -71.62
CA SER A 547 17.32 -20.65 -72.05
C SER A 547 18.23 -20.55 -70.81
N TYR A 548 18.97 -21.59 -70.51
CA TYR A 548 19.91 -21.60 -69.39
C TYR A 548 21.05 -20.59 -69.62
N GLY A 549 21.39 -19.86 -68.50
CA GLY A 549 22.43 -18.83 -68.56
C GLY A 549 23.85 -19.38 -68.42
N TYR A 550 24.00 -20.52 -67.82
CA TYR A 550 25.32 -21.16 -67.59
C TYR A 550 26.34 -20.15 -67.01
N PRO A 551 26.12 -19.62 -65.76
CA PRO A 551 26.98 -18.55 -65.29
C PRO A 551 28.43 -18.98 -65.13
N TRP A 552 29.34 -18.19 -65.75
CA TRP A 552 30.77 -18.30 -65.47
C TRP A 552 31.05 -18.14 -63.99
N GLU A 553 32.01 -18.95 -63.45
CA GLU A 553 32.62 -18.77 -62.14
C GLU A 553 33.98 -18.08 -62.32
N ARG A 554 34.51 -17.52 -61.23
CA ARG A 554 35.90 -17.04 -61.27
C ARG A 554 36.90 -18.18 -60.99
N SER A 555 36.43 -19.39 -60.73
CA SER A 555 37.23 -20.59 -60.49
C SER A 555 37.79 -21.12 -61.85
N ARG A 556 39.09 -21.37 -61.86
CA ARG A 556 39.78 -22.09 -62.87
C ARG A 556 39.79 -23.59 -62.56
N ARG A 557 39.79 -24.44 -63.60
CA ARG A 557 39.95 -25.88 -63.40
C ARG A 557 41.37 -26.20 -62.93
N TYR A 558 41.47 -27.07 -61.89
CA TYR A 558 42.72 -27.37 -61.22
C TYR A 558 43.84 -28.05 -62.06
N ASN A 559 43.52 -28.71 -63.11
CA ASN A 559 44.49 -29.44 -63.98
C ASN A 559 44.51 -29.00 -65.45
N ASN A 560 43.99 -27.83 -65.74
CA ASN A 560 43.99 -27.28 -67.09
C ASN A 560 43.83 -25.75 -67.04
N SER A 561 44.88 -25.05 -67.48
CA SER A 561 44.92 -23.59 -67.45
C SER A 561 43.96 -22.94 -68.44
N ASP A 562 43.40 -23.69 -69.35
CA ASP A 562 42.54 -23.19 -70.45
C ASP A 562 41.05 -23.30 -70.10
N TYR A 563 40.70 -23.94 -68.97
CA TYR A 563 39.33 -24.16 -68.60
C TYR A 563 38.92 -23.34 -67.33
N VAL A 564 37.73 -22.78 -67.42
CA VAL A 564 37.04 -22.05 -66.35
C VAL A 564 35.81 -22.83 -65.94
N CYS A 565 35.51 -22.82 -64.67
CA CYS A 565 34.31 -23.43 -64.13
C CYS A 565 33.06 -22.60 -64.42
N PHE A 566 31.93 -23.24 -64.56
CA PHE A 566 30.61 -22.62 -64.67
C PHE A 566 29.52 -23.53 -64.11
N VAL A 567 28.38 -22.98 -63.80
CA VAL A 567 27.20 -23.75 -63.32
C VAL A 567 26.41 -24.22 -64.55
N TYR A 568 26.21 -25.54 -64.67
CA TYR A 568 25.43 -26.15 -65.70
C TYR A 568 23.92 -25.94 -65.55
N GLY A 569 23.12 -26.17 -66.57
CA GLY A 569 21.68 -25.96 -66.59
C GLY A 569 20.89 -26.82 -65.57
N ASN A 570 21.48 -27.84 -65.00
CA ASN A 570 20.91 -28.63 -63.93
C ASN A 570 21.42 -28.22 -62.51
N GLY A 571 22.15 -27.12 -62.39
CA GLY A 571 22.72 -26.60 -61.12
C GLY A 571 23.99 -27.31 -60.67
N THR A 572 24.59 -28.20 -61.47
CA THR A 572 25.86 -28.86 -61.15
C THR A 572 27.04 -28.06 -61.69
N ALA A 573 28.22 -28.32 -61.15
CA ALA A 573 29.45 -27.74 -61.69
C ALA A 573 29.77 -28.32 -63.10
N SER A 574 30.32 -27.51 -63.92
CA SER A 574 30.88 -27.89 -65.20
C SER A 574 32.07 -26.99 -65.55
N ARG A 575 32.68 -27.24 -66.70
CA ARG A 575 33.88 -26.50 -67.17
C ARG A 575 33.91 -26.37 -68.70
N ASN A 576 34.46 -25.27 -69.13
CA ASN A 576 34.73 -25.10 -70.54
C ASN A 576 35.97 -24.23 -70.75
N GLY A 577 36.51 -24.23 -71.97
CA GLY A 577 37.57 -23.33 -72.34
C GLY A 577 37.18 -21.87 -72.16
N TYR A 578 38.12 -21.03 -71.79
CA TYR A 578 37.90 -19.60 -71.51
C TYR A 578 37.27 -18.87 -72.73
N ASN A 579 37.38 -19.40 -73.94
CA ASN A 579 36.77 -18.90 -75.17
C ASN A 579 35.33 -19.38 -75.38
N GLY A 580 34.79 -20.30 -74.57
CA GLY A 580 33.40 -20.67 -74.59
C GLY A 580 32.48 -19.49 -74.27
N SER A 581 31.27 -19.50 -74.81
CA SER A 581 30.28 -18.44 -74.59
C SER A 581 29.25 -18.88 -73.55
N TYR A 582 29.27 -18.23 -72.45
CA TYR A 582 28.38 -18.52 -71.31
C TYR A 582 27.89 -17.21 -70.64
N GLY A 583 26.98 -17.32 -69.70
CA GLY A 583 26.35 -16.17 -69.00
C GLY A 583 27.26 -15.51 -67.99
N LEU A 584 26.94 -14.30 -67.67
CA LEU A 584 27.57 -13.52 -66.62
C LEU A 584 26.52 -13.22 -65.50
N ALA A 585 26.84 -13.58 -64.28
CA ALA A 585 26.00 -13.32 -63.12
C ALA A 585 26.78 -12.54 -62.03
N PRO A 586 26.89 -11.22 -62.18
CA PRO A 586 27.62 -10.37 -61.22
C PRO A 586 27.09 -10.45 -59.81
N ALA A 587 28.00 -10.49 -58.85
CA ALA A 587 27.71 -10.42 -57.40
C ALA A 587 28.46 -9.24 -56.76
N PHE A 588 27.91 -8.69 -55.70
CA PHE A 588 28.48 -7.57 -54.96
C PHE A 588 27.99 -7.55 -53.50
N VAL A 589 28.71 -6.84 -52.65
CA VAL A 589 28.42 -6.73 -51.24
C VAL A 589 28.04 -5.29 -50.88
N ILE A 590 26.98 -5.11 -50.14
CA ILE A 590 26.60 -3.83 -49.54
C ILE A 590 26.94 -3.86 -48.04
N GLY A 591 27.58 -2.79 -47.55
CA GLY A 591 27.95 -2.62 -46.14
C GLY A 591 28.99 -1.50 -45.97
N ASN A 592 29.46 -1.30 -44.77
CA ASN A 592 30.51 -0.32 -44.41
C ASN A 592 31.88 -0.96 -44.32
#